data_53f84ccff3f0569593015803020cc0e6
#
_entry.id   53f84ccff3f0569593015803020cc0e6
#
_cell.length_a   1.000
_cell.length_b   1.000
_cell.length_c   1.000
_cell.angle_alpha   90.00
_cell.angle_beta   90.00
_cell.angle_gamma   90.00
#
_symmetry.space_group_name_H-M   'P 1'
#
loop_
_entity.id
_entity.type
_entity.pdbx_description
1 polymer ?
#
loop_
_entity_poly.entity_id
_entity_poly.type
_entity_poly.pdbx_seq_one_letter_code
_entity_poly.pdbx_strand_id
1 'polypeptide(L)'
;MANINRKYLLDKRPTGMPEDECWKLVEEETVPLKSGEILIQVKFLSIDPYMRGRMNDGVSYAAPAKIGEPMTGETAGTVVESKSDVYKVGDNVCIHKGWQTLIKAKDTDPSIYKVPLSNIPLSAYLGAVGMPGRTAYFGLNKVGKPKKDETVVVSAASGAVG
;
A
#
# COMPACT_ATOMS: atom_id res chain seq x y z
N MET A 1 -20.60 18.60 -0.75
CA MET A 1 -20.74 17.53 -1.77
C MET A 1 -20.14 16.27 -1.19
N ALA A 2 -20.79 15.12 -1.33
CA ALA A 2 -20.24 13.87 -0.88
C ALA A 2 -18.99 13.54 -1.71
N ASN A 3 -17.94 13.05 -1.05
CA ASN A 3 -16.73 12.62 -1.74
C ASN A 3 -16.97 11.20 -2.28
N ILE A 4 -16.68 10.97 -3.55
CA ILE A 4 -16.79 9.65 -4.19
C ILE A 4 -15.47 8.89 -4.07
N ASN A 5 -15.53 7.73 -3.44
CA ASN A 5 -14.43 6.78 -3.41
C ASN A 5 -14.55 5.78 -4.55
N ARG A 6 -13.51 5.65 -5.36
CA ARG A 6 -13.38 4.63 -6.40
C ARG A 6 -12.47 3.51 -5.91
N LYS A 7 -12.95 2.27 -6.04
CA LYS A 7 -12.24 1.08 -5.58
C LYS A 7 -12.12 0.06 -6.70
N TYR A 8 -10.94 -0.54 -6.85
CA TYR A 8 -10.77 -1.76 -7.62
C TYR A 8 -10.85 -2.96 -6.68
N LEU A 9 -11.95 -3.71 -6.79
CA LEU A 9 -12.16 -4.94 -6.03
C LEU A 9 -11.56 -6.11 -6.79
N LEU A 10 -10.99 -7.09 -6.05
CA LEU A 10 -10.73 -8.41 -6.61
C LEU A 10 -12.07 -9.12 -6.74
N ASP A 11 -12.57 -9.30 -7.96
CA ASP A 11 -13.88 -9.92 -8.24
C ASP A 11 -13.74 -11.42 -8.54
N LYS A 12 -12.64 -11.80 -9.19
CA LYS A 12 -12.33 -13.19 -9.55
C LYS A 12 -10.86 -13.49 -9.35
N ARG A 13 -10.53 -14.70 -8.89
CA ARG A 13 -9.13 -15.14 -8.80
C ARG A 13 -8.58 -15.48 -10.18
N PRO A 14 -7.42 -14.92 -10.57
CA PRO A 14 -6.83 -15.20 -11.87
C PRO A 14 -6.25 -16.61 -11.96
N THR A 15 -6.43 -17.24 -13.13
CA THR A 15 -5.66 -18.39 -13.54
C THR A 15 -4.61 -17.92 -14.55
N GLY A 16 -3.34 -17.85 -14.13
CA GLY A 16 -2.30 -17.21 -14.93
C GLY A 16 -2.18 -15.70 -14.68
N MET A 17 -2.09 -14.89 -15.74
CA MET A 17 -2.08 -13.43 -15.63
C MET A 17 -3.45 -12.91 -15.23
N PRO A 18 -3.54 -11.90 -14.36
CA PRO A 18 -4.80 -11.23 -14.08
C PRO A 18 -5.30 -10.49 -15.33
N GLU A 19 -6.52 -10.77 -15.73
CA GLU A 19 -7.20 -10.13 -16.85
C GLU A 19 -8.30 -9.20 -16.31
N ASP A 20 -8.94 -8.43 -17.20
CA ASP A 20 -9.95 -7.43 -16.82
C ASP A 20 -11.10 -8.02 -16.01
N GLU A 21 -11.49 -9.26 -16.29
CA GLU A 21 -12.54 -9.97 -15.55
C GLU A 21 -12.21 -10.24 -14.08
N CYS A 22 -10.95 -10.10 -13.67
CA CYS A 22 -10.53 -10.24 -12.27
C CYS A 22 -10.89 -9.01 -11.42
N TRP A 23 -11.30 -7.93 -12.06
CA TRP A 23 -11.46 -6.64 -11.43
C TRP A 23 -12.89 -6.10 -11.53
N LYS A 24 -13.33 -5.44 -10.48
CA LYS A 24 -14.57 -4.69 -10.48
C LYS A 24 -14.31 -3.29 -9.95
N LEU A 25 -14.53 -2.29 -10.80
CA LEU A 25 -14.53 -0.89 -10.36
C LEU A 25 -15.86 -0.58 -9.68
N VAL A 26 -15.80 -0.04 -8.46
CA VAL A 26 -16.96 0.38 -7.67
C VAL A 26 -16.79 1.83 -7.25
N GLU A 27 -17.86 2.58 -7.30
CA GLU A 27 -17.94 3.94 -6.77
C GLU A 27 -18.92 3.97 -5.59
N GLU A 28 -18.50 4.58 -4.48
CA GLU A 28 -19.36 4.76 -3.32
C GLU A 28 -19.13 6.13 -2.68
N GLU A 29 -20.19 6.68 -2.11
CA GLU A 29 -20.07 7.90 -1.32
C GLU A 29 -19.38 7.63 0.01
N THR A 30 -18.48 8.54 0.41
CA THR A 30 -17.86 8.46 1.74
C THR A 30 -18.88 8.81 2.81
N VAL A 31 -18.88 8.05 3.90
CA VAL A 31 -19.71 8.35 5.06
C VAL A 31 -18.98 9.32 6.01
N PRO A 32 -19.69 10.17 6.75
CA PRO A 32 -19.09 11.11 7.71
C PRO A 32 -18.14 10.42 8.69
N LEU A 33 -17.08 11.13 9.06
CA LEU A 33 -16.11 10.64 10.04
C LEU A 33 -16.70 10.61 11.45
N LYS A 34 -16.34 9.57 12.20
CA LYS A 34 -16.53 9.48 13.64
C LYS A 34 -15.27 9.97 14.37
N SER A 35 -15.36 10.15 15.69
CA SER A 35 -14.20 10.46 16.55
C SER A 35 -13.08 9.42 16.36
N GLY A 36 -11.83 9.88 16.22
CA GLY A 36 -10.66 9.05 15.94
C GLY A 36 -10.53 8.58 14.50
N GLU A 37 -11.38 9.06 13.57
CA GLU A 37 -11.29 8.70 12.15
C GLU A 37 -10.70 9.84 11.32
N ILE A 38 -10.07 9.47 10.21
CA ILE A 38 -9.52 10.36 9.20
C ILE A 38 -9.95 9.93 7.81
N LEU A 39 -9.97 10.87 6.88
CA LEU A 39 -10.14 10.62 5.45
C LEU A 39 -8.83 10.98 4.74
N ILE A 40 -8.30 10.04 4.00
CA ILE A 40 -7.05 10.17 3.25
C ILE A 40 -7.39 10.19 1.76
N GLN A 41 -6.92 11.23 1.06
CA GLN A 41 -6.89 11.23 -0.40
C GLN A 41 -5.63 10.52 -0.87
N VAL A 42 -5.78 9.39 -1.52
CA VAL A 42 -4.67 8.62 -2.08
C VAL A 42 -4.07 9.39 -3.26
N LYS A 43 -2.75 9.52 -3.26
CA LYS A 43 -1.95 10.15 -4.32
C LYS A 43 -1.16 9.12 -5.10
N PHE A 44 -0.68 8.08 -4.43
CA PHE A 44 0.13 7.01 -4.99
C PHE A 44 -0.30 5.67 -4.43
N LEU A 45 -0.28 4.68 -5.29
CA LEU A 45 -0.55 3.29 -4.98
C LEU A 45 0.66 2.46 -5.40
N SER A 46 1.14 1.58 -4.53
CA SER A 46 2.15 0.59 -4.88
C SER A 46 1.53 -0.58 -5.62
N ILE A 47 2.21 -1.03 -6.69
CA ILE A 47 1.89 -2.28 -7.37
C ILE A 47 3.13 -3.16 -7.28
N ASP A 48 3.03 -4.23 -6.50
CA ASP A 48 4.15 -5.07 -6.14
C ASP A 48 3.92 -6.53 -6.57
N PRO A 49 4.99 -7.28 -6.90
CA PRO A 49 4.88 -8.69 -7.34
C PRO A 49 4.14 -9.61 -6.34
N TYR A 50 4.28 -9.36 -5.03
CA TYR A 50 3.60 -10.17 -4.01
C TYR A 50 2.07 -10.15 -4.14
N MET A 51 1.51 -9.11 -4.71
CA MET A 51 0.06 -8.96 -4.89
C MET A 51 -0.51 -10.08 -5.75
N ARG A 52 0.25 -10.55 -6.78
CA ARG A 52 -0.17 -11.69 -7.59
C ARG A 52 -0.34 -12.96 -6.74
N GLY A 53 0.60 -13.23 -5.82
CA GLY A 53 0.49 -14.34 -4.87
C GLY A 53 -0.72 -14.21 -3.94
N ARG A 54 -1.04 -12.98 -3.51
CA ARG A 54 -2.20 -12.69 -2.66
C ARG A 54 -3.56 -12.91 -3.35
N MET A 55 -3.59 -12.98 -4.68
CA MET A 55 -4.81 -13.32 -5.44
C MET A 55 -5.12 -14.82 -5.43
N ASN A 56 -4.15 -15.66 -5.11
CA ASN A 56 -4.37 -17.10 -5.00
C ASN A 56 -5.07 -17.43 -3.68
N ASP A 57 -5.86 -18.53 -3.70
CA ASP A 57 -6.44 -19.10 -2.49
C ASP A 57 -5.55 -20.25 -2.03
N GLY A 58 -4.87 -20.06 -0.92
CA GLY A 58 -3.94 -21.05 -0.40
C GLY A 58 -3.10 -20.56 0.76
N VAL A 59 -2.37 -21.49 1.37
CA VAL A 59 -1.45 -21.20 2.47
C VAL A 59 -0.26 -20.38 1.96
N SER A 60 -0.04 -19.23 2.57
CA SER A 60 1.08 -18.34 2.29
C SER A 60 1.51 -17.63 3.58
N TYR A 61 2.59 -16.83 3.52
CA TYR A 61 3.05 -16.01 4.66
C TYR A 61 2.02 -14.93 5.08
N ALA A 62 1.04 -14.66 4.25
CA ALA A 62 -0.04 -13.71 4.55
C ALA A 62 -1.36 -14.20 3.96
N ALA A 63 -2.47 -13.79 4.58
CA ALA A 63 -3.81 -14.18 4.14
C ALA A 63 -4.11 -13.76 2.68
N PRO A 64 -4.83 -14.56 1.89
CA PRO A 64 -5.26 -14.19 0.55
C PRO A 64 -6.05 -12.87 0.53
N ALA A 65 -5.97 -12.14 -0.58
CA ALA A 65 -6.92 -11.06 -0.84
C ALA A 65 -8.33 -11.66 -0.96
N LYS A 66 -9.31 -10.97 -0.38
CA LYS A 66 -10.69 -11.45 -0.37
C LYS A 66 -11.42 -11.00 -1.63
N ILE A 67 -12.23 -11.90 -2.19
CA ILE A 67 -13.16 -11.56 -3.27
C ILE A 67 -14.17 -10.52 -2.76
N GLY A 68 -14.45 -9.51 -3.59
CA GLY A 68 -15.37 -8.42 -3.25
C GLY A 68 -14.78 -7.32 -2.37
N GLU A 69 -13.51 -7.42 -1.95
CA GLU A 69 -12.80 -6.38 -1.22
C GLU A 69 -11.78 -5.65 -2.12
N PRO A 70 -11.39 -4.40 -1.80
CA PRO A 70 -10.34 -3.70 -2.53
C PRO A 70 -9.07 -4.54 -2.58
N MET A 71 -8.48 -4.64 -3.79
CA MET A 71 -7.21 -5.36 -3.93
C MET A 71 -6.18 -4.77 -2.97
N THR A 72 -5.50 -5.63 -2.23
CA THR A 72 -4.51 -5.23 -1.22
C THR A 72 -3.35 -4.44 -1.82
N GLY A 73 -2.84 -3.48 -1.07
CA GLY A 73 -1.68 -2.68 -1.47
C GLY A 73 -1.42 -1.55 -0.49
N GLU A 74 -0.18 -1.12 -0.41
CA GLU A 74 0.20 0.07 0.34
C GLU A 74 -0.07 1.31 -0.51
N THR A 75 -0.59 2.35 0.11
CA THR A 75 -0.89 3.63 -0.51
C THR A 75 -0.22 4.76 0.25
N ALA A 76 0.10 5.82 -0.46
CA ALA A 76 0.56 7.07 0.12
C ALA A 76 -0.40 8.20 -0.29
N GLY A 77 -0.77 9.03 0.66
CA GLY A 77 -1.75 10.08 0.43
C GLY A 77 -1.69 11.19 1.47
N THR A 78 -2.62 12.12 1.34
CA THR A 78 -2.74 13.27 2.24
C THR A 78 -4.06 13.20 3.00
N VAL A 79 -4.04 13.46 4.28
CA VAL A 79 -5.24 13.59 5.12
C VAL A 79 -6.03 14.81 4.66
N VAL A 80 -7.26 14.62 4.21
CA VAL A 80 -8.15 15.69 3.71
C VAL A 80 -9.27 16.06 4.69
N GLU A 81 -9.60 15.15 5.61
CA GLU A 81 -10.53 15.39 6.72
C GLU A 81 -10.05 14.61 7.96
N SER A 82 -10.19 15.19 9.14
CA SER A 82 -9.74 14.55 10.39
C SER A 82 -10.66 14.86 11.57
N LYS A 83 -10.99 13.80 12.31
CA LYS A 83 -11.53 13.83 13.67
C LYS A 83 -10.60 13.09 14.66
N SER A 84 -9.31 13.12 14.39
CA SER A 84 -8.24 12.52 15.17
C SER A 84 -7.41 13.59 15.89
N ASP A 85 -6.91 13.24 17.07
CA ASP A 85 -5.93 14.09 17.78
C ASP A 85 -4.51 13.87 17.25
N VAL A 86 -4.24 12.75 16.59
CA VAL A 86 -2.91 12.33 16.11
C VAL A 86 -2.62 12.86 14.71
N TYR A 87 -3.60 12.73 13.77
CA TYR A 87 -3.43 13.11 12.37
C TYR A 87 -4.22 14.37 12.06
N LYS A 88 -3.58 15.32 11.39
CA LYS A 88 -4.18 16.62 11.01
C LYS A 88 -4.38 16.67 9.49
N VAL A 89 -5.34 17.49 9.06
CA VAL A 89 -5.51 17.81 7.63
C VAL A 89 -4.20 18.36 7.07
N GLY A 90 -3.77 17.85 5.92
CA GLY A 90 -2.49 18.19 5.30
C GLY A 90 -1.35 17.22 5.64
N ASP A 91 -1.49 16.36 6.65
CA ASP A 91 -0.48 15.33 6.93
C ASP A 91 -0.38 14.34 5.78
N ASN A 92 0.85 14.03 5.38
CA ASN A 92 1.13 12.94 4.47
C ASN A 92 1.26 11.64 5.27
N VAL A 93 0.62 10.58 4.77
CA VAL A 93 0.58 9.27 5.42
C VAL A 93 0.73 8.15 4.41
N CYS A 94 1.27 7.02 4.86
CA CYS A 94 1.15 5.75 4.18
C CYS A 94 0.22 4.83 4.97
N ILE A 95 -0.54 3.98 4.25
CA ILE A 95 -1.48 3.03 4.85
C ILE A 95 -1.70 1.83 3.93
N HIS A 96 -1.90 0.65 4.51
CA HIS A 96 -2.12 -0.57 3.74
C HIS A 96 -3.62 -0.92 3.66
N LYS A 97 -4.35 -0.19 2.80
CA LYS A 97 -5.82 -0.32 2.62
C LYS A 97 -6.26 -0.58 1.18
N GLY A 98 -5.30 -0.87 0.30
CA GLY A 98 -5.60 -1.35 -1.04
C GLY A 98 -5.97 -0.28 -2.06
N TRP A 99 -6.47 -0.75 -3.18
CA TRP A 99 -6.64 0.02 -4.40
C TRP A 99 -7.92 0.85 -4.37
N GLN A 100 -7.80 2.08 -3.90
CA GLN A 100 -8.90 3.02 -3.80
C GLN A 100 -8.42 4.48 -3.81
N THR A 101 -9.30 5.41 -4.13
CA THR A 101 -8.96 6.83 -4.24
C THR A 101 -9.08 7.59 -2.93
N LEU A 102 -9.98 7.15 -2.05
CA LEU A 102 -10.20 7.71 -0.72
C LEU A 102 -10.19 6.59 0.32
N ILE A 103 -9.52 6.81 1.44
CA ILE A 103 -9.44 5.84 2.52
C ILE A 103 -9.95 6.49 3.81
N LYS A 104 -11.05 5.95 4.32
CA LYS A 104 -11.46 6.23 5.71
C LYS A 104 -10.78 5.24 6.63
N ALA A 105 -10.04 5.73 7.62
CA ALA A 105 -9.31 4.91 8.57
C ALA A 105 -9.45 5.42 9.99
N LYS A 106 -9.30 4.52 10.97
CA LYS A 106 -9.07 4.92 12.37
C LYS A 106 -7.62 5.35 12.53
N ASP A 107 -7.38 6.33 13.37
CA ASP A 107 -6.03 6.78 13.73
C ASP A 107 -5.20 5.72 14.49
N THR A 108 -5.87 4.70 15.02
CA THR A 108 -5.26 3.53 15.67
C THR A 108 -5.00 2.37 14.71
N ASP A 109 -5.23 2.52 13.40
CA ASP A 109 -4.96 1.46 12.43
C ASP A 109 -3.45 1.13 12.42
N PRO A 110 -3.05 -0.14 12.66
CA PRO A 110 -1.64 -0.49 12.80
C PRO A 110 -0.85 -0.37 11.50
N SER A 111 -1.52 -0.22 10.37
CA SER A 111 -0.86 -0.08 9.06
C SER A 111 -0.62 1.37 8.65
N ILE A 112 -1.17 2.35 9.40
CA ILE A 112 -0.95 3.75 9.08
C ILE A 112 0.31 4.30 9.77
N TYR A 113 1.08 5.07 9.02
CA TYR A 113 2.15 5.87 9.61
C TYR A 113 2.28 7.23 8.92
N LYS A 114 2.67 8.21 9.73
CA LYS A 114 2.89 9.58 9.26
C LYS A 114 4.23 9.65 8.51
N VAL A 115 4.20 10.23 7.32
CA VAL A 115 5.40 10.51 6.54
C VAL A 115 6.09 11.74 7.11
N PRO A 116 7.38 11.67 7.46
CA PRO A 116 8.11 12.84 7.91
C PRO A 116 8.12 13.94 6.85
N LEU A 117 8.05 15.21 7.27
CA LEU A 117 8.30 16.34 6.38
C LEU A 117 9.75 16.25 5.90
N SER A 118 9.95 16.06 4.59
CA SER A 118 11.26 15.92 3.98
C SER A 118 11.21 16.34 2.52
N ASN A 119 12.40 16.52 1.92
CA ASN A 119 12.53 16.75 0.48
C ASN A 119 12.37 15.46 -0.35
N ILE A 120 12.04 14.33 0.29
CA ILE A 120 11.83 13.04 -0.37
C ILE A 120 10.40 13.03 -0.94
N PRO A 121 10.22 12.74 -2.24
CA PRO A 121 8.89 12.62 -2.83
C PRO A 121 8.03 11.58 -2.10
N LEU A 122 6.73 11.87 -1.95
CA LEU A 122 5.80 10.98 -1.25
C LEU A 122 5.75 9.57 -1.85
N SER A 123 5.89 9.45 -3.17
CA SER A 123 5.95 8.15 -3.88
C SER A 123 7.14 7.28 -3.45
N ALA A 124 8.27 7.87 -3.04
CA ALA A 124 9.44 7.11 -2.60
C ALA A 124 9.18 6.31 -1.32
N TYR A 125 8.17 6.69 -0.51
CA TYR A 125 7.75 5.94 0.68
C TYR A 125 7.01 4.64 0.35
N LEU A 126 6.62 4.44 -0.91
CA LEU A 126 6.14 3.15 -1.42
C LEU A 126 7.24 2.34 -2.14
N GLY A 127 8.45 2.89 -2.26
CA GLY A 127 9.59 2.29 -2.95
C GLY A 127 10.86 2.28 -2.09
N ALA A 128 11.86 3.09 -2.49
CA ALA A 128 13.21 3.06 -1.92
C ALA A 128 13.28 3.32 -0.39
N VAL A 129 12.42 4.17 0.17
CA VAL A 129 12.33 4.39 1.62
C VAL A 129 11.15 3.68 2.27
N GLY A 130 10.37 2.94 1.48
CA GLY A 130 9.23 2.13 1.90
C GLY A 130 9.59 0.65 2.11
N MET A 131 8.58 -0.21 1.92
CA MET A 131 8.71 -1.66 2.10
C MET A 131 9.76 -2.28 1.17
N PRO A 132 9.82 -1.97 -0.15
CA PRO A 132 10.83 -2.53 -1.02
C PRO A 132 12.26 -2.17 -0.59
N GLY A 133 12.53 -0.90 -0.29
CA GLY A 133 13.85 -0.48 0.17
C GLY A 133 14.25 -1.07 1.52
N ARG A 134 13.32 -1.18 2.47
CA ARG A 134 13.57 -1.90 3.75
C ARG A 134 13.89 -3.37 3.49
N THR A 135 13.17 -4.00 2.57
CA THR A 135 13.43 -5.40 2.18
C THR A 135 14.81 -5.57 1.59
N ALA A 136 15.22 -4.69 0.67
CA ALA A 136 16.57 -4.67 0.11
C ALA A 136 17.64 -4.48 1.19
N TYR A 137 17.45 -3.47 2.05
CA TYR A 137 18.41 -3.15 3.13
C TYR A 137 18.62 -4.33 4.08
N PHE A 138 17.53 -4.92 4.58
CA PHE A 138 17.65 -6.05 5.51
C PHE A 138 18.12 -7.31 4.81
N GLY A 139 17.67 -7.58 3.58
CA GLY A 139 18.12 -8.71 2.78
C GLY A 139 19.63 -8.68 2.57
N LEU A 140 20.14 -7.54 2.12
CA LEU A 140 21.57 -7.39 1.89
C LEU A 140 22.38 -7.37 3.19
N ASN A 141 22.02 -6.50 4.14
CA ASN A 141 22.89 -6.23 5.30
C ASN A 141 22.72 -7.23 6.45
N LYS A 142 21.51 -7.79 6.65
CA LYS A 142 21.25 -8.70 7.78
C LYS A 142 21.30 -10.17 7.39
N VAL A 143 20.92 -10.49 6.15
CA VAL A 143 20.93 -11.87 5.64
C VAL A 143 22.17 -12.11 4.79
N GLY A 144 22.41 -11.32 3.74
CA GLY A 144 23.56 -11.46 2.84
C GLY A 144 24.90 -11.21 3.54
N LYS A 145 24.98 -10.16 4.37
CA LYS A 145 26.18 -9.77 5.14
C LYS A 145 27.45 -9.70 4.28
N PRO A 146 27.42 -8.94 3.18
CA PRO A 146 28.57 -8.84 2.30
C PRO A 146 29.79 -8.30 3.05
N LYS A 147 30.97 -8.83 2.74
CA LYS A 147 32.24 -8.41 3.30
C LYS A 147 33.00 -7.55 2.30
N LYS A 148 33.99 -6.83 2.79
CA LYS A 148 34.91 -6.09 1.94
C LYS A 148 35.50 -7.02 0.88
N ASP A 149 35.61 -6.53 -0.34
CA ASP A 149 36.16 -7.20 -1.52
C ASP A 149 35.33 -8.39 -2.06
N GLU A 150 34.12 -8.62 -1.55
CA GLU A 150 33.14 -9.55 -2.15
C GLU A 150 32.37 -8.90 -3.29
N THR A 151 32.04 -9.69 -4.32
CA THR A 151 31.16 -9.27 -5.40
C THR A 151 29.71 -9.64 -5.07
N VAL A 152 28.81 -8.65 -5.12
CA VAL A 152 27.38 -8.87 -4.94
C VAL A 152 26.71 -8.94 -6.31
N VAL A 153 25.95 -10.01 -6.55
CA VAL A 153 25.14 -10.17 -7.77
C VAL A 153 23.67 -10.06 -7.39
N VAL A 154 22.97 -9.15 -8.03
CA VAL A 154 21.53 -8.92 -7.81
C VAL A 154 20.76 -9.44 -9.03
N SER A 155 19.96 -10.49 -8.85
CA SER A 155 19.02 -10.95 -9.86
C SER A 155 17.77 -10.06 -9.89
N ALA A 156 17.14 -9.92 -11.05
CA ALA A 156 15.97 -9.05 -11.22
C ALA A 156 16.19 -7.62 -10.66
N ALA A 157 17.34 -7.03 -10.93
CA ALA A 157 17.75 -5.73 -10.39
C ALA A 157 16.82 -4.56 -10.79
N SER A 158 15.99 -4.73 -11.82
CA SER A 158 14.94 -3.77 -12.21
C SER A 158 13.59 -4.04 -11.51
N GLY A 159 13.50 -5.05 -10.64
CA GLY A 159 12.32 -5.35 -9.86
C GLY A 159 12.11 -4.40 -8.67
N ALA A 160 11.01 -4.60 -7.94
CA ALA A 160 10.63 -3.70 -6.84
C ALA A 160 11.67 -3.63 -5.70
N VAL A 161 12.44 -4.69 -5.47
CA VAL A 161 13.45 -4.80 -4.40
C VAL A 161 14.88 -4.70 -4.95
N GLY A 162 15.12 -5.12 -6.20
CA GLY A 162 16.42 -5.07 -6.86
C GLY A 162 16.89 -3.67 -7.16
#